data_c4326a86eccda152bbc507577a965f5a
#
_entry.id   c4326a86eccda152bbc507577a965f5a
#
_cell.length_a   1.000
_cell.length_b   1.000
_cell.length_c   1.000
_cell.angle_alpha   90.00
_cell.angle_beta   90.00
_cell.angle_gamma   90.00
#
_symmetry.space_group_name_H-M   'P 1'
#
loop_
_entity.id
_entity.type
_entity.pdbx_description
1 polymer ?
#
loop_
_entity_poly.entity_id
_entity_poly.type
_entity_poly.pdbx_seq_one_letter_code
_entity_poly.pdbx_strand_id
1 'polypeptide(L)'
;GIIWYKLSERQGKILDYIKLSLDADLLPKTHAAGGEADIVYEYAAAEYPEHTLLLEATLADSTNQRRMEMEPVSRHLGRHLLRTGDLKSYCVFITNHLDINVISDFRSRKITPFYDSQDYSKFVRGMKIIPLQTSELKKIIADGKTYKELYQLFEKAFNSALMPHEWYAEYFN
;
A
#
# COMPACT_ATOMS: atom_id res chain seq x y z
N GLY A 1 8.82 -7.47 -1.55
CA GLY A 1 9.94 -6.92 -2.34
C GLY A 1 10.07 -7.63 -3.68
N ILE A 2 10.62 -8.84 -3.71
CA ILE A 2 10.94 -9.59 -4.96
C ILE A 2 9.73 -9.73 -5.90
N ILE A 3 8.57 -10.07 -5.36
CA ILE A 3 7.34 -10.22 -6.14
C ILE A 3 6.98 -8.90 -6.83
N TRP A 4 6.99 -7.82 -6.09
CA TRP A 4 6.65 -6.50 -6.63
C TRP A 4 7.68 -6.00 -7.65
N TYR A 5 8.96 -6.29 -7.40
CA TYR A 5 10.03 -6.01 -8.35
C TYR A 5 9.82 -6.72 -9.69
N LYS A 6 9.31 -7.96 -9.67
CA LYS A 6 8.96 -8.69 -10.89
C LYS A 6 7.74 -8.10 -11.59
N LEU A 7 6.69 -7.71 -10.84
CA LEU A 7 5.50 -7.06 -11.38
C LEU A 7 5.81 -5.70 -12.02
N SER A 8 6.82 -5.00 -11.49
CA SER A 8 7.31 -3.72 -12.00
C SER A 8 8.28 -3.84 -13.20
N GLU A 9 8.26 -4.99 -13.90
CA GLU A 9 9.15 -5.26 -15.04
C GLU A 9 10.65 -5.13 -14.71
N ARG A 10 11.01 -5.32 -13.44
CA ARG A 10 12.40 -5.25 -12.92
C ARG A 10 13.10 -3.91 -13.17
N GLN A 11 12.37 -2.82 -13.09
CA GLN A 11 12.95 -1.49 -13.17
C GLN A 11 13.75 -1.16 -11.90
N GLY A 12 14.93 -0.58 -12.05
CA GLY A 12 15.82 -0.19 -10.95
C GLY A 12 16.49 -1.38 -10.23
N LYS A 13 17.08 -1.10 -9.07
CA LYS A 13 17.70 -2.11 -8.20
C LYS A 13 16.77 -2.38 -7.02
N ILE A 14 16.42 -3.64 -6.78
CA ILE A 14 15.52 -4.03 -5.71
C ILE A 14 15.92 -3.46 -4.34
N LEU A 15 17.20 -3.38 -4.03
CA LEU A 15 17.70 -2.88 -2.76
C LEU A 15 17.46 -1.38 -2.57
N ASP A 16 17.34 -0.61 -3.64
CA ASP A 16 17.08 0.83 -3.55
C ASP A 16 15.66 1.11 -3.04
N TYR A 17 14.74 0.16 -3.24
CA TYR A 17 13.34 0.26 -2.82
C TYR A 17 13.07 -0.23 -1.40
N ILE A 18 13.93 -1.11 -0.86
CA ILE A 18 13.76 -1.71 0.47
C ILE A 18 14.26 -0.73 1.53
N LYS A 19 13.38 -0.37 2.47
CA LYS A 19 13.70 0.55 3.58
C LYS A 19 13.88 -0.16 4.92
N LEU A 20 13.44 -1.43 5.02
CA LEU A 20 13.75 -2.25 6.21
C LEU A 20 15.24 -2.62 6.25
N SER A 21 15.75 -2.85 7.47
CA SER A 21 17.08 -3.43 7.62
C SER A 21 17.03 -4.93 7.28
N LEU A 22 18.06 -5.37 6.56
CA LEU A 22 18.24 -6.77 6.18
C LEU A 22 19.42 -7.38 6.94
N ASP A 23 19.38 -8.68 7.20
CA ASP A 23 20.53 -9.44 7.68
C ASP A 23 21.48 -9.85 6.53
N ALA A 24 22.50 -10.65 6.86
CA ALA A 24 23.48 -11.10 5.88
C ALA A 24 22.87 -12.01 4.79
N ASP A 25 21.76 -12.66 5.07
CA ASP A 25 21.03 -13.53 4.15
C ASP A 25 19.92 -12.78 3.39
N LEU A 26 19.90 -11.46 3.49
CA LEU A 26 18.91 -10.55 2.89
C LEU A 26 17.49 -10.77 3.42
N LEU A 27 17.34 -11.31 4.62
CA LEU A 27 16.06 -11.44 5.31
C LEU A 27 15.75 -10.19 6.15
N PRO A 28 14.48 -9.80 6.27
CA PRO A 28 14.08 -8.65 7.11
C PRO A 28 14.48 -8.86 8.56
N LYS A 29 15.26 -7.93 9.12
CA LYS A 29 15.70 -7.93 10.52
C LYS A 29 14.85 -7.01 11.39
N THR A 30 14.54 -5.81 10.91
CA THR A 30 13.69 -4.84 11.59
C THR A 30 12.80 -4.12 10.58
N HIS A 31 11.74 -3.47 11.08
CA HIS A 31 10.93 -2.56 10.27
C HIS A 31 11.74 -1.35 9.80
N ALA A 32 11.22 -0.64 8.80
CA ALA A 32 11.82 0.59 8.31
C ALA A 32 11.97 1.61 9.45
N ALA A 33 13.06 2.37 9.42
CA ALA A 33 13.33 3.38 10.43
C ALA A 33 12.47 4.63 10.25
N GLY A 34 12.16 5.32 11.36
CA GLY A 34 11.64 6.69 11.32
C GLY A 34 10.21 6.86 10.80
N GLY A 35 9.43 5.79 10.67
CA GLY A 35 8.05 5.88 10.19
C GLY A 35 7.93 5.97 8.67
N GLU A 36 8.87 5.37 7.95
CA GLU A 36 8.78 5.09 6.53
C GLU A 36 8.13 3.73 6.28
N ALA A 37 7.58 3.55 5.07
CA ALA A 37 7.06 2.26 4.63
C ALA A 37 8.18 1.23 4.43
N ASP A 38 7.85 -0.05 4.58
CA ASP A 38 8.81 -1.15 4.44
C ASP A 38 9.52 -1.14 3.07
N ILE A 39 8.79 -0.83 2.01
CA ILE A 39 9.30 -0.76 0.64
C ILE A 39 8.65 0.42 -0.07
N VAL A 40 9.44 1.16 -0.84
CA VAL A 40 8.99 2.33 -1.59
C VAL A 40 9.42 2.22 -3.04
N TYR A 41 8.46 2.17 -3.96
CA TYR A 41 8.70 2.20 -5.41
C TYR A 41 8.31 3.56 -5.98
N GLU A 42 9.20 4.16 -6.75
CA GLU A 42 8.93 5.38 -7.52
C GLU A 42 8.69 5.00 -8.99
N TYR A 43 7.50 5.26 -9.47
CA TYR A 43 7.12 4.99 -10.86
C TYR A 43 7.15 6.28 -11.67
N ALA A 44 8.01 6.32 -12.68
CA ALA A 44 8.00 7.38 -13.67
C ALA A 44 6.72 7.34 -14.51
N ALA A 45 6.39 8.46 -15.13
CA ALA A 45 5.26 8.53 -16.05
C ALA A 45 5.44 7.57 -17.24
N ALA A 46 4.43 6.75 -17.49
CA ALA A 46 4.37 5.79 -18.59
C ALA A 46 2.92 5.69 -19.10
N GLU A 47 2.37 4.49 -19.16
CA GLU A 47 0.93 4.27 -19.41
C GLU A 47 0.06 4.54 -18.16
N TYR A 48 0.66 5.06 -17.10
CA TYR A 48 0.09 5.54 -15.85
C TYR A 48 0.81 6.84 -15.41
N PRO A 49 0.19 7.68 -14.60
CA PRO A 49 0.85 8.88 -14.06
C PRO A 49 2.05 8.55 -13.19
N GLU A 50 3.05 9.42 -13.18
CA GLU A 50 4.11 9.38 -12.18
C GLU A 50 3.52 9.35 -10.76
N HIS A 51 3.98 8.43 -9.92
CA HIS A 51 3.52 8.26 -8.54
C HIS A 51 4.46 7.39 -7.72
N THR A 52 4.30 7.43 -6.40
CA THR A 52 4.98 6.54 -5.47
C THR A 52 4.05 5.45 -4.99
N LEU A 53 4.56 4.23 -4.90
CA LEU A 53 3.89 3.11 -4.28
C LEU A 53 4.62 2.71 -2.99
N LEU A 54 3.92 2.81 -1.86
CA LEU A 54 4.37 2.30 -0.59
C LEU A 54 3.86 0.87 -0.41
N LEU A 55 4.73 -0.04 0.01
CA LEU A 55 4.33 -1.41 0.37
C LEU A 55 4.57 -1.61 1.86
N GLU A 56 3.54 -2.07 2.53
CA GLU A 56 3.55 -2.49 3.92
C GLU A 56 3.18 -3.96 4.00
N ALA A 57 3.93 -4.74 4.75
CA ALA A 57 3.67 -6.17 4.88
C ALA A 57 3.71 -6.61 6.34
N THR A 58 2.68 -7.35 6.77
CA THR A 58 2.61 -7.87 8.13
C THR A 58 2.25 -9.33 8.16
N LEU A 59 2.73 -10.02 9.20
CA LEU A 59 2.29 -11.36 9.59
C LEU A 59 1.24 -11.32 10.71
N ALA A 60 0.90 -10.13 11.23
CA ALA A 60 -0.14 -9.97 12.23
C ALA A 60 -1.50 -10.42 11.68
N ASP A 61 -2.27 -11.09 12.50
CA ASP A 61 -3.60 -11.59 12.17
C ASP A 61 -4.68 -11.06 13.12
N SER A 62 -5.94 -11.19 12.72
CA SER A 62 -7.13 -10.96 13.53
C SER A 62 -7.14 -9.61 14.29
N THR A 63 -7.45 -9.66 15.57
CA THR A 63 -7.60 -8.48 16.45
C THR A 63 -6.32 -7.63 16.56
N ASN A 64 -5.16 -8.28 16.48
CA ASN A 64 -3.87 -7.59 16.55
C ASN A 64 -3.59 -6.76 15.29
N GLN A 65 -3.98 -7.23 14.11
CA GLN A 65 -3.82 -6.53 12.85
C GLN A 65 -4.47 -5.15 12.89
N ARG A 66 -5.71 -5.05 13.35
CA ARG A 66 -6.42 -3.79 13.46
C ARG A 66 -5.70 -2.79 14.38
N ARG A 67 -5.21 -3.26 15.52
CA ARG A 67 -4.55 -2.41 16.52
C ARG A 67 -3.15 -1.98 16.11
N MET A 68 -2.41 -2.84 15.40
CA MET A 68 -0.99 -2.65 15.13
C MET A 68 -0.71 -2.02 13.75
N GLU A 69 -1.60 -2.18 12.77
CA GLU A 69 -1.28 -1.87 11.38
C GLU A 69 -2.06 -0.69 10.79
N MET A 70 -3.27 -0.44 11.28
CA MET A 70 -4.11 0.61 10.68
C MET A 70 -3.52 2.01 10.82
N GLU A 71 -3.00 2.34 12.00
CA GLU A 71 -2.38 3.63 12.25
C GLU A 71 -1.05 3.76 11.50
N PRO A 72 -0.08 2.82 11.60
CA PRO A 72 1.17 2.90 10.85
C PRO A 72 0.97 3.05 9.34
N VAL A 73 0.16 2.21 8.72
CA VAL A 73 -0.12 2.26 7.27
C VAL A 73 -0.70 3.63 6.87
N SER A 74 -1.71 4.10 7.60
CA SER A 74 -2.31 5.41 7.37
C SER A 74 -1.32 6.55 7.59
N ARG A 75 -0.46 6.45 8.59
CA ARG A 75 0.55 7.46 8.93
C ARG A 75 1.65 7.53 7.88
N HIS A 76 2.16 6.39 7.40
CA HIS A 76 3.21 6.37 6.39
C HIS A 76 2.73 7.00 5.09
N LEU A 77 1.56 6.60 4.58
CA LEU A 77 1.00 7.22 3.38
C LEU A 77 0.64 8.70 3.62
N GLY A 78 -0.03 9.02 4.73
CA GLY A 78 -0.44 10.38 5.03
C GLY A 78 0.73 11.36 5.12
N ARG A 79 1.82 10.98 5.81
CA ARG A 79 3.05 11.78 5.86
C ARG A 79 3.72 11.92 4.49
N HIS A 80 3.74 10.83 3.71
CA HIS A 80 4.26 10.90 2.34
C HIS A 80 3.50 11.93 1.51
N LEU A 81 2.16 11.87 1.52
CA LEU A 81 1.30 12.79 0.77
C LEU A 81 1.42 14.24 1.26
N LEU A 82 1.52 14.47 2.58
CA LEU A 82 1.75 15.81 3.15
C LEU A 82 3.08 16.41 2.69
N ARG A 83 4.13 15.58 2.61
CA ARG A 83 5.46 16.01 2.20
C ARG A 83 5.57 16.28 0.70
N THR A 84 4.97 15.43 -0.13
CA THR A 84 5.14 15.48 -1.59
C THR A 84 4.03 16.22 -2.32
N GLY A 85 2.82 16.29 -1.73
CA GLY A 85 1.62 16.77 -2.41
C GLY A 85 1.09 15.81 -3.49
N ASP A 86 1.68 14.63 -3.67
CA ASP A 86 1.32 13.68 -4.74
C ASP A 86 0.19 12.74 -4.35
N LEU A 87 -1.05 13.20 -4.56
CA LEU A 87 -2.27 12.42 -4.30
C LEU A 87 -2.46 11.20 -5.24
N LYS A 88 -1.59 11.00 -6.21
CA LYS A 88 -1.61 9.83 -7.11
C LYS A 88 -0.96 8.60 -6.47
N SER A 89 -0.17 8.82 -5.42
CA SER A 89 0.54 7.76 -4.69
C SER A 89 -0.40 6.83 -3.95
N TYR A 90 0.02 5.57 -3.84
CA TYR A 90 -0.71 4.47 -3.18
C TYR A 90 0.07 3.91 -2.00
N CYS A 91 -0.67 3.31 -1.07
CA CYS A 91 -0.13 2.30 -0.18
C CYS A 91 -0.81 0.95 -0.46
N VAL A 92 -0.03 -0.10 -0.69
CA VAL A 92 -0.52 -1.48 -0.74
C VAL A 92 -0.13 -2.18 0.55
N PHE A 93 -1.13 -2.62 1.29
CA PHE A 93 -0.97 -3.35 2.53
C PHE A 93 -1.14 -4.85 2.27
N ILE A 94 -0.15 -5.66 2.62
CA ILE A 94 -0.11 -7.09 2.32
C ILE A 94 -0.08 -7.89 3.62
N THR A 95 -0.98 -8.86 3.74
CA THR A 95 -1.09 -9.75 4.90
C THR A 95 -1.55 -11.15 4.51
N ASN A 96 -1.47 -12.10 5.43
CA ASN A 96 -2.01 -13.45 5.20
C ASN A 96 -3.52 -13.53 5.39
N HIS A 97 -4.09 -12.67 6.24
CA HIS A 97 -5.52 -12.63 6.52
C HIS A 97 -5.97 -11.20 6.71
N LEU A 98 -7.07 -10.81 6.07
CA LEU A 98 -7.67 -9.47 6.20
C LEU A 98 -8.95 -9.54 7.02
N ASP A 99 -8.97 -8.76 8.11
CA ASP A 99 -10.21 -8.47 8.84
C ASP A 99 -11.06 -7.46 8.06
N ILE A 100 -12.38 -7.67 8.00
CA ILE A 100 -13.31 -6.77 7.27
C ILE A 100 -13.30 -5.34 7.83
N ASN A 101 -13.04 -5.17 9.12
CA ASN A 101 -12.95 -3.83 9.70
C ASN A 101 -11.66 -3.12 9.27
N VAL A 102 -10.56 -3.84 9.03
CA VAL A 102 -9.32 -3.26 8.45
C VAL A 102 -9.61 -2.75 7.04
N ILE A 103 -10.32 -3.53 6.21
CA ILE A 103 -10.75 -3.10 4.88
C ILE A 103 -11.63 -1.85 4.97
N SER A 104 -12.60 -1.84 5.89
CA SER A 104 -13.50 -0.70 6.12
C SER A 104 -12.74 0.55 6.53
N ASP A 105 -11.80 0.43 7.46
CA ASP A 105 -11.01 1.55 7.94
C ASP A 105 -10.10 2.13 6.84
N PHE A 106 -9.42 1.29 6.06
CA PHE A 106 -8.61 1.76 4.93
C PHE A 106 -9.46 2.42 3.85
N ARG A 107 -10.65 1.87 3.56
CA ARG A 107 -11.60 2.49 2.63
C ARG A 107 -12.09 3.85 3.12
N SER A 108 -12.28 4.04 4.42
CA SER A 108 -12.70 5.30 5.01
C SER A 108 -11.70 6.43 4.77
N ARG A 109 -10.40 6.12 4.59
CA ARG A 109 -9.34 7.09 4.32
C ARG A 109 -9.51 7.83 2.98
N LYS A 110 -10.34 7.33 2.08
CA LYS A 110 -10.75 8.07 0.89
C LYS A 110 -11.44 9.40 1.23
N ILE A 111 -12.21 9.44 2.32
CA ILE A 111 -12.99 10.62 2.73
C ILE A 111 -12.52 11.24 4.04
N THR A 112 -12.01 10.43 4.98
CA THR A 112 -11.53 10.90 6.27
C THR A 112 -10.15 11.53 6.10
N PRO A 113 -9.97 12.81 6.47
CA PRO A 113 -8.67 13.48 6.31
C PRO A 113 -7.61 12.91 7.26
N PHE A 114 -6.37 12.96 6.81
CA PHE A 114 -5.19 12.75 7.64
C PHE A 114 -4.53 14.10 7.89
N TYR A 115 -4.33 14.48 9.15
CA TYR A 115 -3.77 15.76 9.56
C TYR A 115 -2.29 15.63 9.90
N ASP A 116 -1.54 16.71 9.66
CA ASP A 116 -0.21 16.87 10.23
C ASP A 116 -0.31 16.98 11.77
N SER A 117 0.58 16.26 12.47
CA SER A 117 0.55 16.21 13.94
C SER A 117 1.03 17.50 14.61
N GLN A 118 1.73 18.36 13.89
CA GLN A 118 2.29 19.62 14.40
C GLN A 118 1.54 20.84 13.88
N ASP A 119 0.87 20.71 12.73
CA ASP A 119 0.15 21.80 12.08
C ASP A 119 -1.21 21.30 11.55
N TYR A 120 -2.25 21.43 12.36
CA TYR A 120 -3.62 20.97 12.04
C TYR A 120 -4.28 21.73 10.88
N SER A 121 -3.67 22.82 10.38
CA SER A 121 -4.11 23.46 9.14
C SER A 121 -3.71 22.66 7.90
N LYS A 122 -2.73 21.77 8.02
CA LYS A 122 -2.26 20.88 6.97
C LYS A 122 -2.91 19.52 7.07
N PHE A 123 -3.56 19.11 6.01
CA PHE A 123 -4.19 17.79 5.92
C PHE A 123 -4.23 17.30 4.48
N VAL A 124 -4.38 15.99 4.31
CA VAL A 124 -4.63 15.36 3.03
C VAL A 124 -5.92 14.55 3.07
N ARG A 125 -6.60 14.44 1.92
CA ARG A 125 -7.76 13.58 1.69
C ARG A 125 -7.54 12.72 0.46
N GLY A 126 -8.37 11.71 0.27
CA GLY A 126 -8.27 10.86 -0.90
C GLY A 126 -7.10 9.89 -0.82
N MET A 127 -6.74 9.43 0.37
CA MET A 127 -5.68 8.45 0.57
C MET A 127 -6.06 7.12 -0.08
N LYS A 128 -5.16 6.59 -0.91
CA LYS A 128 -5.35 5.37 -1.69
C LYS A 128 -4.63 4.21 -0.98
N ILE A 129 -5.37 3.46 -0.17
CA ILE A 129 -4.85 2.27 0.51
C ILE A 129 -5.55 1.03 -0.05
N ILE A 130 -4.77 0.11 -0.58
CA ILE A 130 -5.23 -1.15 -1.19
C ILE A 130 -4.76 -2.32 -0.32
N PRO A 131 -5.65 -2.93 0.47
CA PRO A 131 -5.32 -4.14 1.20
C PRO A 131 -5.38 -5.36 0.28
N LEU A 132 -4.39 -6.24 0.39
CA LEU A 132 -4.33 -7.52 -0.33
C LEU A 132 -3.92 -8.63 0.63
N GLN A 133 -4.52 -9.80 0.47
CA GLN A 133 -3.98 -11.01 1.08
C GLN A 133 -2.88 -11.61 0.18
N THR A 134 -2.04 -12.43 0.78
CA THR A 134 -1.01 -13.15 0.02
C THR A 134 -1.58 -14.11 -1.03
N SER A 135 -2.83 -14.58 -0.84
CA SER A 135 -3.58 -15.37 -1.83
C SER A 135 -3.86 -14.58 -3.11
N GLU A 136 -4.38 -13.35 -2.98
CA GLU A 136 -4.63 -12.48 -4.14
C GLU A 136 -3.34 -12.09 -4.84
N LEU A 137 -2.27 -11.83 -4.07
CA LEU A 137 -0.96 -11.54 -4.66
C LEU A 137 -0.41 -12.72 -5.46
N LYS A 138 -0.59 -13.96 -4.98
CA LYS A 138 -0.24 -15.17 -5.73
C LYS A 138 -1.04 -15.30 -7.02
N LYS A 139 -2.35 -15.03 -6.96
CA LYS A 139 -3.23 -15.05 -8.13
C LYS A 139 -2.81 -14.01 -9.17
N ILE A 140 -2.55 -12.77 -8.76
CA ILE A 140 -2.03 -11.70 -9.62
C ILE A 140 -0.77 -12.15 -10.39
N ILE A 141 0.15 -12.84 -9.70
CA ILE A 141 1.38 -13.36 -10.31
C ILE A 141 1.08 -14.51 -11.28
N ALA A 142 0.23 -15.47 -10.88
CA ALA A 142 -0.14 -16.61 -11.69
C ALA A 142 -0.86 -16.18 -12.98
N ASP A 143 -1.68 -15.13 -12.90
CA ASP A 143 -2.38 -14.53 -14.04
C ASP A 143 -1.44 -13.70 -14.95
N GLY A 144 -0.18 -13.51 -14.57
CA GLY A 144 0.80 -12.76 -15.34
C GLY A 144 0.47 -11.27 -15.48
N LYS A 145 -0.27 -10.70 -14.53
CA LYS A 145 -0.66 -9.28 -14.58
C LYS A 145 0.56 -8.36 -14.55
N THR A 146 0.52 -7.36 -15.40
CA THR A 146 1.49 -6.26 -15.44
C THR A 146 1.17 -5.20 -14.38
N TYR A 147 2.15 -4.37 -14.03
CA TYR A 147 1.90 -3.25 -13.13
C TYR A 147 0.88 -2.24 -13.69
N LYS A 148 0.86 -2.03 -15.00
CA LYS A 148 -0.16 -1.21 -15.66
C LYS A 148 -1.58 -1.71 -15.37
N GLU A 149 -1.81 -3.02 -15.52
CA GLU A 149 -3.13 -3.62 -15.24
C GLU A 149 -3.49 -3.51 -13.76
N LEU A 150 -2.51 -3.65 -12.86
CA LEU A 150 -2.73 -3.42 -11.43
C LEU A 150 -3.05 -1.97 -11.12
N TYR A 151 -2.35 -1.02 -11.70
CA TYR A 151 -2.64 0.40 -11.53
C TYR A 151 -4.08 0.72 -11.96
N GLN A 152 -4.51 0.22 -13.11
CA GLN A 152 -5.88 0.39 -13.60
C GLN A 152 -6.92 -0.25 -12.68
N LEU A 153 -6.61 -1.44 -12.14
CA LEU A 153 -7.46 -2.11 -11.15
C LEU A 153 -7.58 -1.27 -9.87
N PHE A 154 -6.47 -0.75 -9.34
CA PHE A 154 -6.44 0.08 -8.15
C PHE A 154 -7.22 1.38 -8.33
N GLU A 155 -7.11 2.03 -9.48
CA GLU A 155 -7.90 3.23 -9.79
C GLU A 155 -9.41 2.92 -9.86
N LYS A 156 -9.81 1.82 -10.50
CA LYS A 156 -11.21 1.37 -10.52
C LYS A 156 -11.71 1.08 -9.11
N ALA A 157 -10.94 0.33 -8.34
CA ALA A 157 -11.28 -0.01 -6.95
C ALA A 157 -11.38 1.25 -6.08
N PHE A 158 -10.43 2.19 -6.18
CA PHE A 158 -10.48 3.44 -5.41
C PHE A 158 -11.72 4.26 -5.74
N ASN A 159 -12.11 4.36 -7.02
CA ASN A 159 -13.25 5.16 -7.46
C ASN A 159 -14.61 4.50 -7.19
N SER A 160 -14.63 3.22 -6.85
CA SER A 160 -15.87 2.48 -6.54
C SER A 160 -16.60 3.05 -5.31
N ALA A 161 -17.94 3.00 -5.36
CA ALA A 161 -18.83 3.37 -4.25
C ALA A 161 -19.36 2.16 -3.47
N LEU A 162 -18.96 0.94 -3.82
CA LEU A 162 -19.40 -0.29 -3.15
C LEU A 162 -19.02 -0.29 -1.66
N MET A 163 -19.85 -0.96 -0.86
CA MET A 163 -19.57 -1.21 0.56
C MET A 163 -18.30 -2.06 0.71
N PRO A 164 -17.55 -1.95 1.82
CA PRO A 164 -16.23 -2.59 1.96
C PRO A 164 -16.20 -4.08 1.61
N HIS A 165 -17.19 -4.87 2.02
CA HIS A 165 -17.24 -6.30 1.76
C HIS A 165 -17.54 -6.62 0.28
N GLU A 166 -18.48 -5.88 -0.35
CA GLU A 166 -18.79 -6.01 -1.78
C GLU A 166 -17.61 -5.56 -2.62
N TRP A 167 -16.99 -4.44 -2.23
CA TRP A 167 -15.81 -3.89 -2.88
C TRP A 167 -14.65 -4.88 -2.92
N TYR A 168 -14.37 -5.53 -1.79
CA TYR A 168 -13.26 -6.47 -1.72
C TYR A 168 -13.53 -7.72 -2.57
N ALA A 169 -14.76 -8.22 -2.53
CA ALA A 169 -15.17 -9.35 -3.36
C ALA A 169 -15.12 -9.05 -4.87
N GLU A 170 -15.51 -7.84 -5.27
CA GLU A 170 -15.55 -7.43 -6.68
C GLU A 170 -14.14 -7.24 -7.29
N TYR A 171 -13.20 -6.68 -6.53
CA TYR A 171 -11.91 -6.26 -7.10
C TYR A 171 -10.75 -7.19 -6.78
N PHE A 172 -10.82 -7.97 -5.71
CA PHE A 172 -9.67 -8.71 -5.20
C PHE A 172 -9.92 -10.20 -4.89
N ASN A 173 -11.16 -10.67 -4.94
CA ASN A 173 -11.49 -12.08 -4.66
C ASN A 173 -11.57 -12.96 -5.90
#